data_9887ca16a60e2f978ac0d8d2aa4f7f9d
#
_entry.id   9887ca16a60e2f978ac0d8d2aa4f7f9d
#
_cell.length_a   1.000
_cell.length_b   1.000
_cell.length_c   1.000
_cell.angle_alpha   90.00
_cell.angle_beta   90.00
_cell.angle_gamma   90.00
#
_symmetry.space_group_name_H-M   'P 1'
#
loop_
_entity.id
_entity.type
_entity.pdbx_description
1 polymer ?
#
loop_
_entity_poly.entity_id
_entity_poly.type
_entity_poly.pdbx_seq_one_letter_code
_entity_poly.pdbx_strand_id
1 'polypeptide(L)'
;MPALTLACYKWMDKTQHKPLLPSFDKFGRFVSRVMLPMALVLAILMVPSYLASNSNQYHYGAAHMFGTNTRLGADTAAIEGIFGKSDTYVVLVPEGDTATQAELSDALHAIPEVTGILSYVDNAGASIPPEFVPADTLKLLVSGGYTRLVLTVDADTEGDAAFALVETVRATVQQYYPDNYYLAGQGVSTYDLMDTITADMVKVNLLAIGAVFLILLLMKRQLLLPIILVLSIETAIWINLAIPYFRGQYVFYIAYLIISSVQLGATVDYAILFSDRYQEFREILG
;
A
#
# COMPACT_ATOMS: atom_id res chain seq x y z
N MET A 1 18.82 22.05 17.60
CA MET A 1 18.12 22.43 18.84
C MET A 1 19.04 22.46 20.05
N PRO A 2 19.79 21.43 20.50
CA PRO A 2 20.61 21.49 21.73
C PRO A 2 21.64 22.60 21.75
N ALA A 3 22.34 22.87 20.65
CA ALA A 3 23.32 23.95 20.57
C ALA A 3 22.73 25.35 20.76
N LEU A 4 21.51 25.57 20.26
CA LEU A 4 20.81 26.85 20.39
C LEU A 4 20.30 27.02 21.83
N THR A 5 19.83 25.96 22.46
CA THR A 5 19.43 25.96 23.87
C THR A 5 20.62 26.25 24.78
N LEU A 6 21.79 25.62 24.52
CA LEU A 6 23.03 25.87 25.22
C LEU A 6 23.55 27.32 25.03
N ALA A 7 23.38 27.89 23.84
CA ALA A 7 23.77 29.30 23.61
C ALA A 7 22.85 30.30 24.29
N CYS A 8 21.58 29.98 24.48
CA CYS A 8 20.56 30.87 25.06
C CYS A 8 20.21 30.57 26.50
N TYR A 9 20.82 29.57 27.19
CA TYR A 9 20.39 29.13 28.51
C TYR A 9 20.44 30.27 29.54
N LYS A 10 21.47 31.13 29.51
CA LYS A 10 21.59 32.29 30.42
C LYS A 10 20.45 33.31 30.26
N TRP A 11 19.89 33.40 29.06
CA TRP A 11 18.74 34.25 28.79
C TRP A 11 17.44 33.60 29.26
N MET A 12 17.33 32.28 29.04
CA MET A 12 16.18 31.49 29.52
C MET A 12 16.10 31.50 31.06
N ASP A 13 17.21 31.40 31.75
CA ASP A 13 17.24 31.45 33.22
C ASP A 13 16.81 32.81 33.82
N LYS A 14 17.02 33.91 33.04
CA LYS A 14 16.54 35.24 33.48
C LYS A 14 15.03 35.43 33.29
N THR A 15 14.38 34.59 32.47
CA THR A 15 12.96 34.69 32.18
C THR A 15 12.13 33.59 32.88
N GLN A 16 12.57 33.14 34.07
CA GLN A 16 11.84 32.15 34.85
C GLN A 16 10.47 32.72 35.26
N HIS A 17 9.43 32.12 34.66
CA HIS A 17 8.05 32.36 35.03
C HIS A 17 7.53 31.26 35.93
N LYS A 18 6.55 31.58 36.80
CA LYS A 18 5.79 30.55 37.52
C LYS A 18 5.18 29.60 36.47
N PRO A 19 5.24 28.27 36.70
CA PRO A 19 4.66 27.32 35.75
C PRO A 19 3.19 27.67 35.50
N LEU A 20 2.84 27.86 34.22
CA LEU A 20 1.47 28.15 33.77
C LEU A 20 0.51 26.97 34.04
N LEU A 21 1.08 25.76 34.16
CA LEU A 21 0.32 24.55 34.37
C LEU A 21 0.29 24.22 35.87
N PRO A 22 -0.89 23.98 36.46
CA PRO A 22 -1.01 23.55 37.87
C PRO A 22 -0.39 22.17 38.07
N SER A 23 -0.04 21.82 39.30
CA SER A 23 0.43 20.46 39.62
C SER A 23 -0.66 19.43 39.34
N PHE A 24 -0.30 18.37 38.58
CA PHE A 24 -1.22 17.31 38.17
C PHE A 24 -1.30 16.15 39.19
N ASP A 25 -1.14 16.38 40.47
CA ASP A 25 -1.13 15.32 41.47
C ASP A 25 -2.40 14.47 41.51
N LYS A 26 -3.56 15.08 41.23
CA LYS A 26 -4.84 14.34 41.09
C LYS A 26 -4.86 13.48 39.87
N PHE A 27 -4.29 13.97 38.75
CA PHE A 27 -4.18 13.25 37.51
C PHE A 27 -3.21 12.07 37.63
N GLY A 28 -2.05 12.26 38.27
CA GLY A 28 -1.10 11.17 38.56
C GLY A 28 -1.72 10.02 39.36
N ARG A 29 -2.51 10.33 40.39
CA ARG A 29 -3.26 9.33 41.16
C ARG A 29 -4.36 8.65 40.37
N PHE A 30 -5.01 9.33 39.43
CA PHE A 30 -5.98 8.75 38.49
C PHE A 30 -5.28 7.78 37.55
N VAL A 31 -4.18 8.21 36.91
CA VAL A 31 -3.38 7.37 35.98
C VAL A 31 -2.89 6.10 36.68
N SER A 32 -2.33 6.20 37.88
CA SER A 32 -1.85 5.02 38.61
C SER A 32 -2.96 4.03 38.94
N ARG A 33 -4.19 4.50 39.20
CA ARG A 33 -5.35 3.63 39.44
C ARG A 33 -5.87 2.94 38.16
N VAL A 34 -5.79 3.61 37.03
CA VAL A 34 -6.29 3.13 35.75
C VAL A 34 -5.23 2.30 34.99
N MET A 35 -3.96 2.37 35.38
CA MET A 35 -2.83 1.74 34.69
C MET A 35 -3.02 0.23 34.50
N LEU A 36 -3.36 -0.51 35.54
CA LEU A 36 -3.53 -1.96 35.46
C LEU A 36 -4.73 -2.36 34.58
N PRO A 37 -5.95 -1.81 34.80
CA PRO A 37 -7.07 -2.14 33.91
C PRO A 37 -6.81 -1.72 32.45
N MET A 38 -6.11 -0.59 32.19
CA MET A 38 -5.77 -0.20 30.83
C MET A 38 -4.75 -1.16 30.19
N ALA A 39 -3.75 -1.62 30.93
CA ALA A 39 -2.81 -2.63 30.45
C ALA A 39 -3.51 -3.96 30.11
N LEU A 40 -4.50 -4.38 30.90
CA LEU A 40 -5.31 -5.55 30.61
C LEU A 40 -6.18 -5.36 29.35
N VAL A 41 -6.82 -4.20 29.20
CA VAL A 41 -7.59 -3.86 28.00
C VAL A 41 -6.68 -3.88 26.76
N LEU A 42 -5.49 -3.32 26.83
CA LEU A 42 -4.52 -3.33 25.73
C LEU A 42 -4.11 -4.76 25.37
N ALA A 43 -3.83 -5.60 26.37
CA ALA A 43 -3.47 -7.00 26.16
C ALA A 43 -4.62 -7.81 25.51
N ILE A 44 -5.86 -7.56 25.90
CA ILE A 44 -7.05 -8.20 25.31
C ILE A 44 -7.26 -7.74 23.87
N LEU A 45 -7.07 -6.45 23.59
CA LEU A 45 -7.26 -5.87 22.25
C LEU A 45 -6.14 -6.24 21.28
N MET A 46 -4.97 -6.65 21.74
CA MET A 46 -3.81 -6.93 20.90
C MET A 46 -4.11 -7.95 19.81
N VAL A 47 -4.65 -9.13 20.17
CA VAL A 47 -4.92 -10.22 19.22
C VAL A 47 -6.03 -9.86 18.23
N PRO A 48 -7.23 -9.39 18.64
CA PRO A 48 -8.28 -9.04 17.70
C PRO A 48 -7.89 -7.87 16.80
N SER A 49 -7.15 -6.90 17.30
CA SER A 49 -6.67 -5.78 16.49
C SER A 49 -5.63 -6.20 15.46
N TYR A 50 -4.72 -7.11 15.82
CA TYR A 50 -3.77 -7.71 14.88
C TYR A 50 -4.49 -8.45 13.75
N LEU A 51 -5.45 -9.30 14.08
CA LEU A 51 -6.22 -10.04 13.07
C LEU A 51 -7.02 -9.10 12.18
N ALA A 52 -7.71 -8.13 12.75
CA ALA A 52 -8.49 -7.14 11.99
C ALA A 52 -7.59 -6.27 11.09
N SER A 53 -6.44 -5.81 11.58
CA SER A 53 -5.50 -5.00 10.79
C SER A 53 -4.93 -5.75 9.58
N ASN A 54 -4.71 -7.06 9.71
CA ASN A 54 -4.23 -7.90 8.60
C ASN A 54 -5.34 -8.36 7.65
N SER A 55 -6.61 -8.14 8.00
CA SER A 55 -7.77 -8.47 7.17
C SER A 55 -8.33 -7.24 6.43
N ASN A 56 -7.64 -6.11 6.46
CA ASN A 56 -8.02 -4.94 5.69
C ASN A 56 -7.95 -5.20 4.19
N GLN A 57 -8.90 -4.62 3.48
CA GLN A 57 -8.86 -4.53 2.03
C GLN A 57 -8.16 -3.22 1.64
N TYR A 58 -7.29 -3.29 0.64
CA TYR A 58 -6.48 -2.15 0.23
C TYR A 58 -6.83 -1.69 -1.17
N HIS A 59 -6.83 -0.37 -1.36
CA HIS A 59 -6.76 0.25 -2.68
C HIS A 59 -5.30 0.57 -3.01
N TYR A 60 -4.84 0.07 -4.14
CA TYR A 60 -3.47 0.26 -4.64
C TYR A 60 -3.41 1.34 -5.72
N GLY A 61 -4.46 1.45 -6.53
CA GLY A 61 -4.58 2.40 -7.63
C GLY A 61 -5.20 3.73 -7.22
N ALA A 62 -5.08 4.73 -8.09
CA ALA A 62 -5.69 6.05 -7.88
C ALA A 62 -7.18 6.09 -8.26
N ALA A 63 -7.72 5.09 -8.93
CA ALA A 63 -9.07 5.09 -9.48
C ALA A 63 -10.15 5.29 -8.40
N HIS A 64 -9.98 4.67 -7.23
CA HIS A 64 -10.92 4.76 -6.11
C HIS A 64 -10.51 5.75 -5.02
N MET A 65 -9.46 6.56 -5.26
CA MET A 65 -9.02 7.57 -4.30
C MET A 65 -10.06 8.67 -4.09
N PHE A 66 -10.86 8.95 -5.09
CA PHE A 66 -11.86 10.03 -5.08
C PHE A 66 -13.27 9.45 -4.98
N GLY A 67 -13.92 9.62 -3.84
CA GLY A 67 -15.31 9.20 -3.65
C GLY A 67 -16.31 10.03 -4.48
N THR A 68 -17.55 9.55 -4.58
CA THR A 68 -18.65 10.20 -5.34
C THR A 68 -19.04 11.58 -4.82
N ASN A 69 -18.54 12.00 -3.68
CA ASN A 69 -18.65 13.35 -3.14
C ASN A 69 -17.70 14.37 -3.80
N THR A 70 -16.77 13.92 -4.61
CA THR A 70 -15.89 14.76 -5.44
C THR A 70 -16.42 14.81 -6.87
N ARG A 71 -16.07 15.87 -7.62
CA ARG A 71 -16.48 16.00 -9.02
C ARG A 71 -15.96 14.83 -9.86
N LEU A 72 -14.69 14.49 -9.72
CA LEU A 72 -14.08 13.39 -10.47
C LEU A 72 -14.79 12.05 -10.17
N GLY A 73 -15.01 11.72 -8.89
CA GLY A 73 -15.67 10.47 -8.53
C GLY A 73 -17.14 10.42 -8.97
N ALA A 74 -17.86 11.56 -8.96
CA ALA A 74 -19.22 11.64 -9.46
C ALA A 74 -19.28 11.45 -10.99
N ASP A 75 -18.39 12.10 -11.73
CA ASP A 75 -18.30 11.99 -13.20
C ASP A 75 -17.91 10.55 -13.61
N THR A 76 -16.95 9.95 -12.93
CA THR A 76 -16.54 8.55 -13.15
C THR A 76 -17.70 7.60 -12.90
N ALA A 77 -18.38 7.71 -11.75
CA ALA A 77 -19.52 6.86 -11.44
C ALA A 77 -20.69 7.02 -12.44
N ALA A 78 -20.91 8.22 -12.97
CA ALA A 78 -21.92 8.45 -13.99
C ALA A 78 -21.56 7.77 -15.32
N ILE A 79 -20.29 7.85 -15.73
CA ILE A 79 -19.80 7.19 -16.95
C ILE A 79 -19.88 5.67 -16.81
N GLU A 80 -19.39 5.12 -15.71
CA GLU A 80 -19.43 3.68 -15.42
C GLU A 80 -20.88 3.15 -15.31
N GLY A 81 -21.80 3.97 -14.79
CA GLY A 81 -23.21 3.63 -14.69
C GLY A 81 -23.92 3.54 -16.06
N ILE A 82 -23.42 4.25 -17.08
CA ILE A 82 -23.99 4.27 -18.45
C ILE A 82 -23.30 3.26 -19.36
N PHE A 83 -21.97 3.18 -19.32
CA PHE A 83 -21.17 2.43 -20.27
C PHE A 83 -20.57 1.13 -19.68
N GLY A 84 -20.74 0.89 -18.39
CA GLY A 84 -20.05 -0.18 -17.68
C GLY A 84 -18.62 0.24 -17.28
N LYS A 85 -17.95 -0.66 -16.55
CA LYS A 85 -16.53 -0.50 -16.23
C LYS A 85 -15.70 -0.97 -17.41
N SER A 86 -14.61 -0.30 -17.71
CA SER A 86 -13.69 -0.73 -18.76
C SER A 86 -12.26 -0.34 -18.45
N ASP A 87 -11.34 -1.23 -18.76
CA ASP A 87 -9.90 -0.97 -18.75
C ASP A 87 -9.28 -1.38 -20.08
N THR A 88 -8.06 -0.93 -20.33
CA THR A 88 -7.32 -1.22 -21.56
C THR A 88 -5.99 -1.84 -21.22
N TYR A 89 -5.76 -3.05 -21.73
CA TYR A 89 -4.46 -3.72 -21.63
C TYR A 89 -3.76 -3.68 -22.99
N VAL A 90 -2.45 -3.52 -22.96
CA VAL A 90 -1.60 -3.52 -24.13
C VAL A 90 -0.60 -4.65 -24.01
N VAL A 91 -0.65 -5.55 -24.98
CA VAL A 91 0.31 -6.65 -25.13
C VAL A 91 1.24 -6.33 -26.29
N LEU A 92 2.55 -6.43 -26.07
CA LEU A 92 3.56 -6.38 -27.14
C LEU A 92 4.18 -7.76 -27.25
N VAL A 93 4.19 -8.29 -28.47
CA VAL A 93 4.83 -9.56 -28.84
C VAL A 93 5.79 -9.34 -30.00
N PRO A 94 6.80 -10.20 -30.20
CA PRO A 94 7.73 -10.09 -31.32
C PRO A 94 6.99 -10.04 -32.66
N GLU A 95 7.48 -9.21 -33.57
CA GLU A 95 7.04 -9.07 -34.92
C GLU A 95 7.39 -10.33 -35.73
N GLY A 96 6.59 -10.68 -36.75
CA GLY A 96 6.95 -11.61 -37.81
C GLY A 96 6.18 -12.95 -37.81
N ASP A 97 5.72 -13.44 -36.67
CA ASP A 97 4.92 -14.67 -36.59
C ASP A 97 3.42 -14.38 -36.51
N THR A 98 2.81 -14.06 -37.64
CA THR A 98 1.37 -13.73 -37.72
C THR A 98 0.46 -14.92 -37.41
N ALA A 99 0.93 -16.16 -37.58
CA ALA A 99 0.14 -17.34 -37.23
C ALA A 99 0.00 -17.49 -35.72
N THR A 100 1.10 -17.47 -35.00
CA THR A 100 1.08 -17.49 -33.53
C THR A 100 0.38 -16.25 -32.93
N GLN A 101 0.51 -15.08 -33.56
CA GLN A 101 -0.24 -13.89 -33.15
C GLN A 101 -1.75 -14.06 -33.34
N ALA A 102 -2.21 -14.71 -34.38
CA ALA A 102 -3.63 -15.00 -34.62
C ALA A 102 -4.16 -15.99 -33.55
N GLU A 103 -3.42 -17.08 -33.31
CA GLU A 103 -3.78 -18.04 -32.25
C GLU A 103 -3.83 -17.39 -30.84
N LEU A 104 -2.89 -16.51 -30.56
CA LEU A 104 -2.93 -15.73 -29.32
C LEU A 104 -4.17 -14.82 -29.26
N SER A 105 -4.49 -14.12 -30.36
CA SER A 105 -5.67 -13.26 -30.41
C SER A 105 -6.95 -14.07 -30.20
N ASP A 106 -7.08 -15.23 -30.84
CA ASP A 106 -8.23 -16.14 -30.66
C ASP A 106 -8.34 -16.60 -29.19
N ALA A 107 -7.22 -16.95 -28.57
CA ALA A 107 -7.18 -17.36 -27.16
C ALA A 107 -7.55 -16.21 -26.21
N LEU A 108 -7.14 -14.98 -26.51
CA LEU A 108 -7.51 -13.80 -25.73
C LEU A 108 -8.98 -13.44 -25.93
N HIS A 109 -9.54 -13.59 -27.13
CA HIS A 109 -10.98 -13.42 -27.35
C HIS A 109 -11.85 -14.46 -26.64
N ALA A 110 -11.30 -15.64 -26.33
CA ALA A 110 -12.00 -16.65 -25.55
C ALA A 110 -12.17 -16.29 -24.06
N ILE A 111 -11.49 -15.26 -23.56
CA ILE A 111 -11.65 -14.73 -22.19
C ILE A 111 -12.92 -13.87 -22.16
N PRO A 112 -13.93 -14.21 -21.32
CA PRO A 112 -15.24 -13.54 -21.36
C PRO A 112 -15.19 -12.03 -21.11
N GLU A 113 -14.25 -11.58 -20.31
CA GLU A 113 -14.08 -10.16 -19.94
C GLU A 113 -13.38 -9.36 -21.06
N VAL A 114 -12.78 -10.01 -22.08
CA VAL A 114 -12.17 -9.33 -23.22
C VAL A 114 -13.26 -9.00 -24.24
N THR A 115 -13.64 -7.74 -24.32
CA THR A 115 -14.74 -7.26 -25.17
C THR A 115 -14.29 -6.83 -26.56
N GLY A 116 -12.98 -6.59 -26.75
CA GLY A 116 -12.43 -6.22 -28.05
C GLY A 116 -10.92 -6.27 -28.08
N ILE A 117 -10.37 -6.62 -29.24
CA ILE A 117 -8.93 -6.60 -29.48
C ILE A 117 -8.66 -5.79 -30.76
N LEU A 118 -7.76 -4.81 -30.62
CA LEU A 118 -7.23 -4.04 -31.74
C LEU A 118 -5.80 -4.51 -32.00
N SER A 119 -5.59 -5.30 -33.03
CA SER A 119 -4.28 -5.80 -33.45
C SER A 119 -4.12 -5.82 -34.97
N TYR A 120 -2.91 -6.10 -35.43
CA TYR A 120 -2.67 -6.29 -36.86
C TYR A 120 -3.47 -7.47 -37.41
N VAL A 121 -3.47 -8.60 -36.75
CA VAL A 121 -4.13 -9.82 -37.18
C VAL A 121 -5.66 -9.72 -37.17
N ASP A 122 -6.25 -8.95 -36.25
CA ASP A 122 -7.69 -8.75 -36.16
C ASP A 122 -8.22 -7.73 -37.18
N ASN A 123 -7.45 -6.68 -37.46
CA ASN A 123 -7.91 -5.59 -38.32
C ASN A 123 -7.50 -5.72 -39.77
N ALA A 124 -6.28 -6.16 -40.04
CA ALA A 124 -5.81 -6.38 -41.39
C ALA A 124 -6.04 -7.83 -41.84
N GLY A 125 -5.97 -8.79 -40.89
CA GLY A 125 -6.01 -10.21 -41.13
C GLY A 125 -4.63 -10.83 -41.30
N ALA A 126 -4.44 -12.02 -40.76
CA ALA A 126 -3.15 -12.71 -40.76
C ALA A 126 -2.62 -13.02 -42.17
N SER A 127 -3.52 -13.07 -43.19
CA SER A 127 -3.19 -13.37 -44.57
C SER A 127 -2.83 -12.13 -45.41
N ILE A 128 -3.01 -10.93 -44.91
CA ILE A 128 -2.69 -9.69 -45.65
C ILE A 128 -1.27 -9.28 -45.33
N PRO A 129 -0.35 -9.20 -46.30
CA PRO A 129 1.01 -8.74 -46.06
C PRO A 129 1.05 -7.27 -45.60
N PRO A 130 1.99 -6.88 -44.73
CA PRO A 130 2.12 -5.51 -44.22
C PRO A 130 2.22 -4.41 -45.27
N GLU A 131 2.73 -4.75 -46.45
CA GLU A 131 2.91 -3.85 -47.60
C GLU A 131 1.57 -3.29 -48.14
N PHE A 132 0.46 -3.98 -47.90
CA PHE A 132 -0.88 -3.57 -48.34
C PHE A 132 -1.63 -2.71 -47.28
N VAL A 133 -1.05 -2.54 -46.11
CA VAL A 133 -1.63 -1.72 -45.06
C VAL A 133 -1.03 -0.31 -45.11
N PRO A 134 -1.83 0.76 -45.01
CA PRO A 134 -1.31 2.14 -44.96
C PRO A 134 -0.23 2.31 -43.89
N ALA A 135 0.91 2.90 -44.27
CA ALA A 135 2.09 3.01 -43.41
C ALA A 135 1.81 3.66 -42.06
N ASP A 136 0.90 4.63 -42.00
CA ASP A 136 0.53 5.32 -40.78
C ASP A 136 -0.28 4.42 -39.83
N THR A 137 -1.15 3.58 -40.36
CA THR A 137 -1.90 2.56 -39.61
C THR A 137 -0.98 1.46 -39.13
N LEU A 138 -0.08 0.97 -40.02
CA LEU A 138 0.86 -0.10 -39.70
C LEU A 138 1.77 0.31 -38.53
N LYS A 139 2.30 1.53 -38.53
CA LYS A 139 3.16 2.06 -37.45
C LYS A 139 2.47 2.10 -36.07
N LEU A 140 1.14 2.19 -36.04
CA LEU A 140 0.37 2.15 -34.79
C LEU A 140 0.29 0.73 -34.20
N LEU A 141 0.39 -0.29 -35.05
CA LEU A 141 0.21 -1.70 -34.65
C LEU A 141 1.53 -2.46 -34.62
N VAL A 142 2.47 -2.11 -35.51
CA VAL A 142 3.76 -2.78 -35.65
C VAL A 142 4.88 -1.74 -35.65
N SER A 143 5.78 -1.81 -34.68
CA SER A 143 6.91 -0.89 -34.55
C SER A 143 8.01 -1.46 -33.65
N GLY A 144 9.27 -1.15 -34.01
CA GLY A 144 10.42 -1.48 -33.16
C GLY A 144 10.67 -3.00 -32.97
N GLY A 145 10.23 -3.82 -33.92
CA GLY A 145 10.35 -5.28 -33.82
C GLY A 145 9.25 -5.96 -33.01
N TYR A 146 8.18 -5.22 -32.66
CA TYR A 146 7.04 -5.71 -31.89
C TYR A 146 5.72 -5.44 -32.58
N THR A 147 4.78 -6.36 -32.41
CA THR A 147 3.36 -6.18 -32.74
C THR A 147 2.59 -5.88 -31.47
N ARG A 148 1.69 -4.90 -31.56
CA ARG A 148 0.85 -4.44 -30.44
C ARG A 148 -0.56 -4.99 -30.58
N LEU A 149 -1.05 -5.62 -29.50
CA LEU A 149 -2.46 -5.96 -29.31
C LEU A 149 -3.01 -5.05 -28.21
N VAL A 150 -4.09 -4.34 -28.47
CA VAL A 150 -4.77 -3.48 -27.50
C VAL A 150 -6.08 -4.15 -27.14
N LEU A 151 -6.19 -4.64 -25.91
CA LEU A 151 -7.36 -5.33 -25.39
C LEU A 151 -8.24 -4.33 -24.66
N THR A 152 -9.52 -4.31 -24.95
CA THR A 152 -10.53 -3.66 -24.11
C THR A 152 -11.17 -4.73 -23.25
N VAL A 153 -11.17 -4.51 -21.94
CA VAL A 153 -11.70 -5.48 -20.98
C VAL A 153 -12.84 -4.87 -20.16
N ASP A 154 -13.90 -5.65 -19.91
CA ASP A 154 -15.01 -5.30 -19.03
C ASP A 154 -14.63 -5.67 -17.59
N ALA A 155 -13.78 -4.85 -16.98
CA ALA A 155 -13.31 -5.05 -15.64
C ALA A 155 -12.97 -3.69 -14.99
N ASP A 156 -12.92 -3.69 -13.66
CA ASP A 156 -12.36 -2.60 -12.89
C ASP A 156 -10.82 -2.60 -13.01
N THR A 157 -10.18 -1.51 -12.60
CA THR A 157 -8.73 -1.38 -12.57
C THR A 157 -8.09 -2.01 -11.33
N GLU A 158 -8.89 -2.41 -10.34
CA GLU A 158 -8.42 -3.08 -9.12
C GLU A 158 -9.53 -3.95 -8.50
N GLY A 159 -9.11 -4.82 -7.56
CA GLY A 159 -9.95 -5.80 -6.90
C GLY A 159 -9.68 -7.22 -7.37
N ASP A 160 -10.17 -8.21 -6.61
CA ASP A 160 -9.82 -9.62 -6.81
C ASP A 160 -10.18 -10.12 -8.23
N ALA A 161 -11.32 -9.70 -8.77
CA ALA A 161 -11.74 -10.08 -10.13
C ALA A 161 -10.83 -9.46 -11.19
N ALA A 162 -10.48 -8.18 -11.06
CA ALA A 162 -9.56 -7.50 -11.97
C ALA A 162 -8.16 -8.13 -11.93
N PHE A 163 -7.67 -8.46 -10.76
CA PHE A 163 -6.37 -9.10 -10.58
C PHE A 163 -6.33 -10.53 -11.15
N ALA A 164 -7.39 -11.31 -10.95
CA ALA A 164 -7.53 -12.64 -11.57
C ALA A 164 -7.56 -12.55 -13.10
N LEU A 165 -8.18 -11.50 -13.66
CA LEU A 165 -8.18 -11.26 -15.11
C LEU A 165 -6.75 -10.94 -15.61
N VAL A 166 -5.99 -10.10 -14.91
CA VAL A 166 -4.58 -9.81 -15.27
C VAL A 166 -3.75 -11.09 -15.28
N GLU A 167 -3.89 -11.95 -14.26
CA GLU A 167 -3.21 -13.24 -14.22
C GLU A 167 -3.60 -14.14 -15.37
N THR A 168 -4.90 -14.21 -15.70
CA THR A 168 -5.42 -15.03 -16.81
C THR A 168 -4.86 -14.55 -18.16
N VAL A 169 -4.89 -13.24 -18.42
CA VAL A 169 -4.32 -12.65 -19.62
C VAL A 169 -2.81 -12.91 -19.70
N ARG A 170 -2.09 -12.71 -18.60
CA ARG A 170 -0.64 -12.97 -18.52
C ARG A 170 -0.30 -14.43 -18.81
N ALA A 171 -1.01 -15.36 -18.17
CA ALA A 171 -0.82 -16.79 -18.40
C ALA A 171 -1.13 -17.20 -19.85
N THR A 172 -2.18 -16.63 -20.45
CA THR A 172 -2.53 -16.87 -21.86
C THR A 172 -1.41 -16.39 -22.78
N VAL A 173 -0.91 -15.16 -22.57
CA VAL A 173 0.21 -14.63 -23.38
C VAL A 173 1.47 -15.50 -23.23
N GLN A 174 1.79 -15.94 -22.01
CA GLN A 174 2.95 -16.79 -21.73
C GLN A 174 2.91 -18.16 -22.43
N GLN A 175 1.74 -18.70 -22.72
CA GLN A 175 1.63 -19.97 -23.46
C GLN A 175 2.17 -19.87 -24.88
N TYR A 176 2.02 -18.71 -25.53
CA TYR A 176 2.47 -18.44 -26.88
C TYR A 176 3.83 -17.76 -26.94
N TYR A 177 4.12 -16.90 -25.95
CA TYR A 177 5.36 -16.10 -25.85
C TYR A 177 5.93 -16.20 -24.43
N PRO A 178 6.61 -17.30 -24.05
CA PRO A 178 7.03 -17.55 -22.66
C PRO A 178 8.05 -16.54 -22.11
N ASP A 179 8.97 -16.05 -22.99
CA ASP A 179 10.12 -15.27 -22.55
C ASP A 179 10.20 -13.85 -23.15
N ASN A 180 9.35 -13.52 -24.12
CA ASN A 180 9.50 -12.27 -24.87
C ASN A 180 8.15 -11.61 -25.17
N TYR A 181 7.55 -11.04 -24.15
CA TYR A 181 6.37 -10.21 -24.26
C TYR A 181 6.40 -9.07 -23.24
N TYR A 182 5.61 -8.05 -23.48
CA TYR A 182 5.32 -7.01 -22.50
C TYR A 182 3.82 -6.87 -22.35
N LEU A 183 3.36 -6.73 -21.11
CA LEU A 183 1.96 -6.50 -20.77
C LEU A 183 1.89 -5.22 -19.92
N ALA A 184 1.07 -4.27 -20.35
CA ALA A 184 0.87 -3.00 -19.68
C ALA A 184 -0.61 -2.60 -19.70
N GLY A 185 -1.01 -1.77 -18.75
CA GLY A 185 -2.37 -1.26 -18.59
C GLY A 185 -2.54 -0.69 -17.19
N GLN A 186 -3.63 0.00 -16.91
CA GLN A 186 -3.83 0.55 -15.57
C GLN A 186 -4.07 -0.57 -14.56
N GLY A 187 -4.96 -1.52 -14.84
CA GLY A 187 -5.19 -2.69 -13.99
C GLY A 187 -3.95 -3.56 -13.84
N VAL A 188 -3.17 -3.75 -14.93
CA VAL A 188 -1.90 -4.49 -14.91
C VAL A 188 -0.91 -3.79 -13.96
N SER A 189 -0.75 -2.48 -14.09
CA SER A 189 0.18 -1.71 -13.22
C SER A 189 -0.27 -1.75 -11.76
N THR A 190 -1.58 -1.71 -11.50
CA THR A 190 -2.13 -1.80 -10.15
C THR A 190 -1.90 -3.20 -9.56
N TYR A 191 -2.04 -4.25 -10.36
CA TYR A 191 -1.73 -5.63 -9.98
C TYR A 191 -0.24 -5.80 -9.64
N ASP A 192 0.65 -5.37 -10.53
CA ASP A 192 2.10 -5.49 -10.32
C ASP A 192 2.57 -4.69 -9.09
N LEU A 193 1.94 -3.52 -8.87
CA LEU A 193 2.16 -2.73 -7.66
C LEU A 193 1.70 -3.48 -6.41
N MET A 194 0.51 -4.06 -6.42
CA MET A 194 -0.05 -4.87 -5.32
C MET A 194 0.85 -6.06 -5.00
N ASP A 195 1.25 -6.83 -5.99
CA ASP A 195 2.09 -8.02 -5.82
C ASP A 195 3.47 -7.67 -5.22
N THR A 196 4.15 -6.69 -5.81
CA THR A 196 5.45 -6.21 -5.34
C THR A 196 5.36 -5.68 -3.91
N ILE A 197 4.38 -4.85 -3.65
CA ILE A 197 4.21 -4.17 -2.36
C ILE A 197 3.83 -5.16 -1.26
N THR A 198 2.93 -6.09 -1.52
CA THR A 198 2.50 -7.08 -0.52
C THR A 198 3.67 -7.95 -0.08
N ALA A 199 4.52 -8.36 -1.03
CA ALA A 199 5.74 -9.12 -0.73
C ALA A 199 6.77 -8.31 0.09
N ASP A 200 6.94 -7.04 -0.21
CA ASP A 200 7.94 -6.20 0.45
C ASP A 200 7.45 -5.62 1.79
N MET A 201 6.16 -5.42 1.96
CA MET A 201 5.56 -4.86 3.17
C MET A 201 5.94 -5.65 4.44
N VAL A 202 5.86 -6.97 4.37
CA VAL A 202 6.22 -7.84 5.50
C VAL A 202 7.69 -7.70 5.84
N LYS A 203 8.57 -7.68 4.84
CA LYS A 203 10.02 -7.55 5.03
C LYS A 203 10.40 -6.20 5.63
N VAL A 204 9.84 -5.10 5.07
CA VAL A 204 10.12 -3.74 5.54
C VAL A 204 9.60 -3.53 6.95
N ASN A 205 8.40 -4.01 7.27
CA ASN A 205 7.83 -3.89 8.61
C ASN A 205 8.65 -4.68 9.65
N LEU A 206 9.02 -5.92 9.34
CA LEU A 206 9.88 -6.73 10.22
C LEU A 206 11.26 -6.09 10.43
N LEU A 207 11.82 -5.52 9.37
CA LEU A 207 13.12 -4.82 9.46
C LEU A 207 13.02 -3.56 10.32
N ALA A 208 11.94 -2.79 10.17
CA ALA A 208 11.69 -1.59 10.97
C ALA A 208 11.51 -1.93 12.47
N ILE A 209 10.66 -2.90 12.77
CA ILE A 209 10.44 -3.41 14.14
C ILE A 209 11.76 -3.94 14.73
N GLY A 210 12.48 -4.74 13.97
CA GLY A 210 13.78 -5.29 14.40
C GLY A 210 14.83 -4.21 14.67
N ALA A 211 14.92 -3.18 13.83
CA ALA A 211 15.81 -2.06 14.02
C ALA A 211 15.47 -1.26 15.29
N VAL A 212 14.19 -0.94 15.49
CA VAL A 212 13.72 -0.24 16.70
C VAL A 212 14.00 -1.08 17.95
N PHE A 213 13.68 -2.38 17.90
CA PHE A 213 13.96 -3.31 18.99
C PHE A 213 15.46 -3.36 19.33
N LEU A 214 16.32 -3.45 18.32
CA LEU A 214 17.77 -3.49 18.51
C LEU A 214 18.31 -2.19 19.14
N ILE A 215 17.85 -1.04 18.65
CA ILE A 215 18.22 0.26 19.22
C ILE A 215 17.82 0.34 20.69
N LEU A 216 16.58 -0.01 21.03
CA LEU A 216 16.08 -0.02 22.41
C LEU A 216 16.88 -1.00 23.29
N LEU A 217 17.21 -2.18 22.76
CA LEU A 217 17.99 -3.19 23.46
C LEU A 217 19.40 -2.67 23.82
N LEU A 218 20.07 -2.05 22.85
CA LEU A 218 21.41 -1.47 23.04
C LEU A 218 21.41 -0.32 24.03
N MET A 219 20.38 0.53 24.00
CA MET A 219 20.25 1.68 24.92
C MET A 219 19.92 1.24 26.35
N LYS A 220 18.98 0.31 26.50
CA LYS A 220 18.46 -0.07 27.82
C LYS A 220 19.20 -1.22 28.49
N ARG A 221 19.98 -2.00 27.72
CA ARG A 221 20.73 -3.19 28.19
C ARG A 221 19.87 -4.19 28.98
N GLN A 222 18.58 -4.20 28.72
CA GLN A 222 17.56 -5.08 29.31
C GLN A 222 16.67 -5.59 28.20
N LEU A 223 16.28 -6.86 28.25
CA LEU A 223 15.47 -7.46 27.20
C LEU A 223 13.97 -7.17 27.34
N LEU A 224 13.45 -7.19 28.55
CA LEU A 224 12.02 -7.13 28.81
C LEU A 224 11.40 -5.77 28.42
N LEU A 225 12.10 -4.68 28.72
CA LEU A 225 11.60 -3.32 28.48
C LEU A 225 11.42 -3.02 26.98
N PRO A 226 12.40 -3.28 26.09
CA PRO A 226 12.21 -3.17 24.64
C PRO A 226 11.06 -4.00 24.11
N ILE A 227 10.89 -5.24 24.55
CA ILE A 227 9.75 -6.09 24.14
C ILE A 227 8.43 -5.41 24.47
N ILE A 228 8.24 -4.95 25.72
CA ILE A 228 7.00 -4.32 26.14
C ILE A 228 6.75 -3.03 25.36
N LEU A 229 7.78 -2.20 25.15
CA LEU A 229 7.64 -0.94 24.41
C LEU A 229 7.25 -1.20 22.94
N VAL A 230 7.96 -2.08 22.24
CA VAL A 230 7.66 -2.43 20.85
C VAL A 230 6.25 -3.01 20.73
N LEU A 231 5.89 -3.98 21.58
CA LEU A 231 4.54 -4.56 21.57
C LEU A 231 3.45 -3.52 21.85
N SER A 232 3.70 -2.56 22.73
CA SER A 232 2.73 -1.50 23.02
C SER A 232 2.54 -0.57 21.82
N ILE A 233 3.62 -0.23 21.10
CA ILE A 233 3.58 0.60 19.91
C ILE A 233 2.86 -0.14 18.78
N GLU A 234 3.25 -1.39 18.52
CA GLU A 234 2.61 -2.23 17.49
C GLU A 234 1.11 -2.44 17.78
N THR A 235 0.76 -2.69 19.03
CA THR A 235 -0.66 -2.82 19.41
C THR A 235 -1.44 -1.54 19.12
N ALA A 236 -0.86 -0.36 19.38
CA ALA A 236 -1.50 0.92 19.05
C ALA A 236 -1.67 1.11 17.54
N ILE A 237 -0.69 0.69 16.72
CA ILE A 237 -0.76 0.68 15.26
C ILE A 237 -1.88 -0.26 14.80
N TRP A 238 -1.94 -1.49 15.31
CA TRP A 238 -2.98 -2.47 14.96
C TRP A 238 -4.38 -2.00 15.36
N ILE A 239 -4.56 -1.38 16.52
CA ILE A 239 -5.84 -0.79 16.93
C ILE A 239 -6.27 0.30 15.95
N ASN A 240 -5.36 1.18 15.56
CA ASN A 240 -5.64 2.24 14.59
C ASN A 240 -6.05 1.65 13.22
N LEU A 241 -5.32 0.65 12.75
CA LEU A 241 -5.58 -0.01 11.47
C LEU A 241 -6.77 -0.99 11.52
N ALA A 242 -7.21 -1.44 12.69
CA ALA A 242 -8.41 -2.24 12.82
C ALA A 242 -9.71 -1.43 12.62
N ILE A 243 -9.68 -0.11 12.80
CA ILE A 243 -10.87 0.75 12.66
C ILE A 243 -11.49 0.68 11.26
N PRO A 244 -10.73 0.81 10.15
CA PRO A 244 -11.26 0.65 8.79
C PRO A 244 -11.92 -0.72 8.57
N TYR A 245 -11.29 -1.80 9.04
CA TYR A 245 -11.84 -3.16 8.93
C TYR A 245 -13.24 -3.26 9.55
N PHE A 246 -13.41 -2.80 10.81
CA PHE A 246 -14.72 -2.83 11.48
C PHE A 246 -15.75 -1.90 10.86
N ARG A 247 -15.32 -0.91 10.09
CA ARG A 247 -16.21 0.00 9.34
C ARG A 247 -16.51 -0.51 7.93
N GLY A 248 -15.91 -1.61 7.49
CA GLY A 248 -16.01 -2.09 6.11
C GLY A 248 -15.47 -1.10 5.08
N GLN A 249 -14.43 -0.35 5.46
CA GLN A 249 -13.81 0.66 4.61
C GLN A 249 -12.48 0.12 4.06
N TYR A 250 -12.23 0.41 2.79
CA TYR A 250 -10.94 0.16 2.18
C TYR A 250 -9.89 1.14 2.71
N VAL A 251 -8.67 0.68 2.83
CA VAL A 251 -7.52 1.50 3.23
C VAL A 251 -6.69 1.79 2.00
N PHE A 252 -6.38 3.06 1.75
CA PHE A 252 -5.42 3.38 0.71
C PHE A 252 -4.02 2.93 1.14
N TYR A 253 -3.40 2.09 0.32
CA TYR A 253 -2.17 1.40 0.70
C TYR A 253 -1.04 2.33 1.14
N ILE A 254 -0.82 3.44 0.41
CA ILE A 254 0.21 4.43 0.79
C ILE A 254 -0.10 5.03 2.17
N ALA A 255 -1.38 5.26 2.50
CA ALA A 255 -1.76 5.77 3.83
C ALA A 255 -1.41 4.76 4.93
N TYR A 256 -1.61 3.46 4.68
CA TYR A 256 -1.17 2.40 5.60
C TYR A 256 0.34 2.46 5.85
N LEU A 257 1.17 2.55 4.80
CA LEU A 257 2.63 2.64 4.93
C LEU A 257 3.06 3.89 5.72
N ILE A 258 2.46 5.03 5.43
CA ILE A 258 2.76 6.29 6.12
C ILE A 258 2.37 6.18 7.60
N ILE A 259 1.17 5.69 7.89
CA ILE A 259 0.67 5.58 9.27
C ILE A 259 1.57 4.64 10.07
N SER A 260 1.86 3.44 9.58
CA SER A 260 2.68 2.46 10.29
C SER A 260 4.11 2.97 10.53
N SER A 261 4.76 3.51 9.50
CA SER A 261 6.14 4.00 9.59
C SER A 261 6.29 5.24 10.48
N VAL A 262 5.40 6.24 10.30
CA VAL A 262 5.44 7.48 11.09
C VAL A 262 5.05 7.22 12.53
N GLN A 263 4.03 6.40 12.77
CA GLN A 263 3.60 6.08 14.12
C GLN A 263 4.69 5.31 14.88
N LEU A 264 5.34 4.33 14.25
CA LEU A 264 6.46 3.62 14.85
C LEU A 264 7.61 4.59 15.18
N GLY A 265 8.05 5.40 14.21
CA GLY A 265 9.17 6.33 14.40
C GLY A 265 8.90 7.43 15.43
N ALA A 266 7.71 8.05 15.37
CA ALA A 266 7.37 9.16 16.27
C ALA A 266 7.10 8.72 17.71
N THR A 267 6.59 7.50 17.92
CA THR A 267 6.24 7.02 19.26
C THR A 267 7.44 6.44 20.02
N VAL A 268 8.47 5.96 19.32
CA VAL A 268 9.68 5.42 19.95
C VAL A 268 10.39 6.45 20.82
N ASP A 269 10.53 7.69 20.36
CA ASP A 269 11.20 8.76 21.11
C ASP A 269 10.46 9.06 22.43
N TYR A 270 9.13 9.09 22.40
CA TYR A 270 8.34 9.25 23.63
C TYR A 270 8.46 8.05 24.56
N ALA A 271 8.48 6.84 24.02
CA ALA A 271 8.64 5.61 24.79
C ALA A 271 10.01 5.58 25.49
N ILE A 272 11.08 6.00 24.81
CA ILE A 272 12.43 6.11 25.38
C ILE A 272 12.41 7.13 26.52
N LEU A 273 11.93 8.35 26.27
CA LEU A 273 11.89 9.43 27.26
C LEU A 273 11.11 9.01 28.49
N PHE A 274 9.92 8.42 28.31
CA PHE A 274 9.08 7.97 29.40
C PHE A 274 9.74 6.87 30.23
N SER A 275 10.39 5.91 29.59
CA SER A 275 11.09 4.83 30.26
C SER A 275 12.33 5.31 31.03
N ASP A 276 13.04 6.32 30.53
CA ASP A 276 14.18 6.93 31.24
C ASP A 276 13.71 7.64 32.50
N ARG A 277 12.64 8.44 32.38
CA ARG A 277 12.05 9.10 33.55
C ARG A 277 11.53 8.12 34.58
N TYR A 278 10.89 7.03 34.14
CA TYR A 278 10.44 5.99 35.07
C TYR A 278 11.60 5.33 35.81
N GLN A 279 12.71 5.03 35.16
CA GLN A 279 13.90 4.45 35.77
C GLN A 279 14.55 5.43 36.77
N GLU A 280 14.70 6.70 36.40
CA GLU A 280 15.22 7.76 37.26
C GLU A 280 14.40 7.89 38.57
N PHE A 281 13.06 7.96 38.45
CA PHE A 281 12.20 8.05 39.63
C PHE A 281 12.21 6.77 40.47
N ARG A 282 12.33 5.61 39.86
CA ARG A 282 12.42 4.34 40.57
C ARG A 282 13.71 4.24 41.40
N GLU A 283 14.83 4.77 40.90
CA GLU A 283 16.10 4.83 41.65
C GLU A 283 16.06 5.83 42.81
N ILE A 284 15.28 6.91 42.68
CA ILE A 284 15.15 7.94 43.72
C ILE A 284 14.18 7.49 44.82
N LEU A 285 13.15 6.75 44.51
CA LEU A 285 12.06 6.38 45.43
C LEU A 285 12.19 5.00 46.04
N GLY A 286 13.08 4.17 45.51
CA GLY A 286 13.21 2.79 45.85
C GLY A 286 14.12 2.13 46.49
#